data_71cfaf9ca721b7f5beb51e0847494983
#
_entry.id   71cfaf9ca721b7f5beb51e0847494983
#
_cell.length_a   1.000
_cell.length_b   1.000
_cell.length_c   1.000
_cell.angle_alpha   90.00
_cell.angle_beta   90.00
_cell.angle_gamma   90.00
#
_symmetry.space_group_name_H-M   'P 1'
#
loop_
_entity.id
_entity.type
_entity.pdbx_description
1 polymer ?
#
loop_
_entity_poly.entity_id
_entity_poly.type
_entity_poly.pdbx_seq_one_letter_code
_entity_poly.pdbx_strand_id
1 'polypeptide(L)'
;REQIVADGLPIDEYDVTNVGKHLNAREWNEALEQGAIVVDMRNHYESEIGHFENAICPQSETFRDELPEVKDMLKGKEDKKVLLYCTGGIRCEKTSAYLKHHGFEDVNQLHGGIIDYARQLNENKELPNKFKGKNFVLMSVCQNVLAMKLLVIAISVVQNRILT
;
A
#
# COMPACT_ATOMS: atom_id res chain seq x y z
N ARG A 1 18.54 -12.97 -12.35
CA ARG A 1 17.10 -12.79 -12.00
C ARG A 1 16.79 -11.31 -12.11
N GLU A 2 15.89 -10.94 -13.00
CA GLU A 2 15.38 -9.58 -13.06
C GLU A 2 14.55 -9.31 -11.79
N GLN A 3 14.83 -8.21 -11.12
CA GLN A 3 14.02 -7.77 -9.99
C GLN A 3 12.72 -7.18 -10.51
N ILE A 4 11.59 -7.67 -10.03
CA ILE A 4 10.26 -7.16 -10.38
C ILE A 4 10.09 -5.71 -9.88
N VAL A 5 10.72 -5.38 -8.76
CA VAL A 5 10.77 -4.03 -8.19
C VAL A 5 12.22 -3.71 -7.85
N ALA A 6 12.76 -2.64 -8.44
CA ALA A 6 14.12 -2.18 -8.18
C ALA A 6 14.15 -1.34 -6.89
N ASP A 7 14.74 -1.89 -5.83
CA ASP A 7 14.98 -1.20 -4.56
C ASP A 7 16.36 -0.51 -4.50
N GLY A 8 17.23 -0.82 -5.47
CA GLY A 8 18.57 -0.25 -5.56
C GLY A 8 19.55 -0.73 -4.49
N LEU A 9 19.15 -1.69 -3.66
CA LEU A 9 19.99 -2.30 -2.65
C LEU A 9 20.69 -3.54 -3.23
N PRO A 10 21.89 -3.88 -2.76
CA PRO A 10 22.53 -5.16 -3.09
C PRO A 10 21.62 -6.33 -2.70
N ILE A 11 21.54 -7.35 -3.55
CA ILE A 11 20.68 -8.53 -3.34
C ILE A 11 21.01 -9.24 -2.01
N ASP A 12 22.25 -9.11 -1.54
CA ASP A 12 22.77 -9.78 -0.35
C ASP A 12 22.71 -8.90 0.91
N GLU A 13 22.15 -7.68 0.85
CA GLU A 13 22.13 -6.76 1.98
C GLU A 13 21.19 -7.22 3.09
N TYR A 14 20.07 -7.85 2.72
CA TYR A 14 19.10 -8.40 3.67
C TYR A 14 18.34 -9.59 3.08
N ASP A 15 17.83 -10.44 3.96
CA ASP A 15 17.04 -11.62 3.56
C ASP A 15 15.65 -11.21 3.07
N VAL A 16 15.49 -11.12 1.74
CA VAL A 16 14.21 -10.76 1.10
C VAL A 16 13.11 -11.81 1.29
N THR A 17 13.42 -12.98 1.84
CA THR A 17 12.44 -14.03 2.13
C THR A 17 11.86 -13.91 3.54
N ASN A 18 12.52 -13.17 4.43
CA ASN A 18 12.06 -12.91 5.79
C ASN A 18 11.02 -11.77 5.81
N VAL A 19 9.88 -12.02 5.19
CA VAL A 19 8.80 -11.04 5.04
C VAL A 19 7.92 -10.93 6.28
N GLY A 20 7.11 -9.87 6.33
CA GLY A 20 6.11 -9.67 7.36
C GLY A 20 4.93 -10.66 7.25
N LYS A 21 4.17 -10.77 8.33
CA LYS A 21 2.97 -11.60 8.37
C LYS A 21 1.92 -11.06 7.40
N HIS A 22 1.37 -11.96 6.58
CA HIS A 22 0.26 -11.64 5.67
C HIS A 22 -1.07 -11.66 6.43
N LEU A 23 -1.82 -10.56 6.35
CA LEU A 23 -3.13 -10.43 6.98
C LEU A 23 -4.25 -10.43 5.92
N ASN A 24 -5.33 -11.15 6.20
CA ASN A 24 -6.55 -11.05 5.41
C ASN A 24 -7.33 -9.77 5.76
N ALA A 25 -8.43 -9.47 5.06
CA ALA A 25 -9.20 -8.25 5.28
C ALA A 25 -9.76 -8.13 6.71
N ARG A 26 -10.17 -9.22 7.32
CA ARG A 26 -10.68 -9.24 8.70
C ARG A 26 -9.57 -8.91 9.69
N GLU A 27 -8.46 -9.63 9.62
CA GLU A 27 -7.28 -9.40 10.49
C GLU A 27 -6.72 -8.00 10.31
N TRP A 28 -6.72 -7.48 9.08
CA TRP A 28 -6.32 -6.13 8.75
C TRP A 28 -7.20 -5.09 9.43
N ASN A 29 -8.53 -5.23 9.31
CA ASN A 29 -9.46 -4.33 9.96
C ASN A 29 -9.33 -4.35 11.49
N GLU A 30 -9.16 -5.53 12.09
CA GLU A 30 -8.94 -5.68 13.53
C GLU A 30 -7.65 -4.96 13.99
N ALA A 31 -6.57 -5.11 13.23
CA ALA A 31 -5.31 -4.43 13.53
C ALA A 31 -5.44 -2.89 13.41
N LEU A 32 -6.20 -2.39 12.43
CA LEU A 32 -6.51 -0.96 12.31
C LEU A 32 -7.28 -0.44 13.53
N GLU A 33 -8.27 -1.17 14.00
CA GLU A 33 -9.06 -0.83 15.18
C GLU A 33 -8.23 -0.82 16.47
N GLN A 34 -7.19 -1.64 16.55
CA GLN A 34 -6.23 -1.68 17.64
C GLN A 34 -5.20 -0.53 17.60
N GLY A 35 -5.25 0.33 16.60
CA GLY A 35 -4.37 1.48 16.47
C GLY A 35 -2.98 1.17 15.91
N ALA A 36 -2.84 0.11 15.11
CA ALA A 36 -1.59 -0.21 14.42
C ALA A 36 -1.18 0.92 13.47
N ILE A 37 0.12 1.08 13.26
CA ILE A 37 0.67 2.07 12.34
C ILE A 37 0.50 1.56 10.92
N VAL A 38 -0.11 2.33 10.04
CA VAL A 38 -0.37 1.96 8.64
C VAL A 38 0.50 2.77 7.71
N VAL A 39 1.15 2.11 6.77
CA VAL A 39 1.99 2.75 5.75
C VAL A 39 1.51 2.36 4.36
N ASP A 40 1.28 3.34 3.53
CA ASP A 40 0.94 3.18 2.12
C ASP A 40 2.21 3.13 1.27
N MET A 41 2.50 1.96 0.70
CA MET A 41 3.67 1.72 -0.15
C MET A 41 3.37 1.92 -1.63
N ARG A 42 2.36 2.73 -1.94
CA ARG A 42 2.03 3.10 -3.33
C ARG A 42 2.64 4.44 -3.70
N ASN A 43 2.57 4.77 -4.97
CA ASN A 43 2.96 6.10 -5.42
C ASN A 43 2.08 7.18 -4.77
N HIS A 44 2.65 8.33 -4.50
CA HIS A 44 1.98 9.45 -3.83
C HIS A 44 0.64 9.84 -4.48
N TYR A 45 0.56 9.87 -5.81
CA TYR A 45 -0.68 10.20 -6.51
C TYR A 45 -1.81 9.17 -6.31
N GLU A 46 -1.48 7.91 -6.00
CA GLU A 46 -2.48 6.89 -5.68
C GLU A 46 -3.06 7.09 -4.28
N SER A 47 -2.22 7.47 -3.32
CA SER A 47 -2.63 7.75 -1.94
C SER A 47 -3.46 9.03 -1.82
N GLU A 48 -3.25 10.02 -2.69
CA GLU A 48 -4.09 11.24 -2.74
C GLU A 48 -5.54 10.94 -3.12
N ILE A 49 -5.78 9.93 -3.96
CA ILE A 49 -7.13 9.55 -4.41
C ILE A 49 -7.87 8.74 -3.36
N GLY A 50 -7.17 7.90 -2.64
CA GLY A 50 -7.73 7.09 -1.58
C GLY A 50 -6.65 6.32 -0.82
N HIS A 51 -6.86 6.17 0.49
CA HIS A 51 -5.97 5.47 1.41
C HIS A 51 -6.73 4.98 2.63
N PHE A 52 -6.14 4.11 3.42
CA PHE A 52 -6.68 3.77 4.73
C PHE A 52 -6.58 4.98 5.68
N GLU A 53 -7.54 5.11 6.58
CA GLU A 53 -7.55 6.20 7.55
C GLU A 53 -6.27 6.21 8.38
N ASN A 54 -5.68 7.40 8.58
CA ASN A 54 -4.41 7.60 9.28
C ASN A 54 -3.17 6.90 8.65
N ALA A 55 -3.25 6.48 7.40
CA ALA A 55 -2.10 5.92 6.72
C ALA A 55 -0.99 6.95 6.54
N ILE A 56 0.23 6.54 6.85
CA ILE A 56 1.44 7.30 6.52
C ILE A 56 1.68 7.12 5.02
N CYS A 57 1.74 8.22 4.30
CA CYS A 57 1.95 8.22 2.85
C CYS A 57 3.32 8.87 2.56
N PRO A 58 4.36 8.08 2.27
CA PRO A 58 5.67 8.61 1.90
C PRO A 58 5.58 9.51 0.67
N GLN A 59 6.48 10.47 0.58
CA GLN A 59 6.49 11.47 -0.50
C GLN A 59 7.48 11.14 -1.61
N SER A 60 8.27 10.08 -1.46
CA SER A 60 9.27 9.66 -2.43
C SER A 60 8.64 9.28 -3.77
N GLU A 61 9.30 9.66 -4.85
CA GLU A 61 8.86 9.34 -6.22
C GLU A 61 9.26 7.93 -6.65
N THR A 62 10.28 7.36 -6.01
CA THR A 62 10.78 6.03 -6.35
C THR A 62 10.72 5.09 -5.15
N PHE A 63 10.46 3.80 -5.40
CA PHE A 63 10.46 2.77 -4.37
C PHE A 63 11.82 2.65 -3.64
N ARG A 64 12.91 2.93 -4.35
CA ARG A 64 14.26 2.94 -3.79
C ARG A 64 14.42 3.98 -2.68
N ASP A 65 13.89 5.17 -2.91
CA ASP A 65 13.98 6.28 -1.94
C ASP A 65 12.96 6.13 -0.82
N GLU A 66 11.84 5.46 -1.11
CA GLU A 66 10.76 5.20 -0.17
C GLU A 66 11.18 4.30 1.01
N LEU A 67 12.02 3.29 0.77
CA LEU A 67 12.46 2.37 1.83
C LEU A 67 13.16 3.08 3.00
N PRO A 68 14.21 3.88 2.79
CA PRO A 68 14.83 4.62 3.88
C PRO A 68 13.91 5.69 4.48
N GLU A 69 13.06 6.34 3.67
CA GLU A 69 12.07 7.31 4.16
C GLU A 69 11.10 6.66 5.14
N VAL A 70 10.52 5.52 4.80
CA VAL A 70 9.60 4.77 5.69
C VAL A 70 10.30 4.35 6.97
N LYS A 71 11.53 3.86 6.89
CA LYS A 71 12.32 3.51 8.07
C LYS A 71 12.51 4.71 9.00
N ASP A 72 12.85 5.88 8.45
CA ASP A 72 13.06 7.11 9.21
C ASP A 72 11.75 7.64 9.83
N MET A 73 10.62 7.56 9.12
CA MET A 73 9.29 7.92 9.62
C MET A 73 8.85 7.03 10.79
N LEU A 74 9.29 5.77 10.80
CA LEU A 74 8.97 4.78 11.83
C LEU A 74 10.01 4.70 12.95
N LYS A 75 11.05 5.51 12.90
CA LYS A 75 12.12 5.53 13.91
C LYS A 75 11.57 5.75 15.32
N GLY A 76 11.99 4.91 16.26
CA GLY A 76 11.49 4.92 17.63
C GLY A 76 10.18 4.15 17.83
N LYS A 77 9.69 3.45 16.80
CA LYS A 77 8.46 2.66 16.83
C LYS A 77 8.71 1.20 16.45
N GLU A 78 9.93 0.73 16.62
CA GLU A 78 10.39 -0.61 16.23
C GLU A 78 9.64 -1.74 16.95
N ASP A 79 9.11 -1.46 18.15
CA ASP A 79 8.30 -2.35 18.97
C ASP A 79 6.79 -2.30 18.65
N LYS A 80 6.37 -1.40 17.79
CA LYS A 80 4.95 -1.20 17.44
C LYS A 80 4.54 -2.09 16.28
N LYS A 81 3.24 -2.42 16.24
CA LYS A 81 2.64 -3.12 15.10
C LYS A 81 2.60 -2.21 13.88
N VAL A 82 3.26 -2.61 12.81
CA VAL A 82 3.30 -1.91 11.54
C VAL A 82 2.54 -2.69 10.49
N LEU A 83 1.66 -2.02 9.77
CA LEU A 83 0.85 -2.54 8.68
C LEU A 83 1.28 -1.90 7.37
N LEU A 84 1.69 -2.71 6.41
CA LEU A 84 2.09 -2.27 5.09
C LEU A 84 1.06 -2.67 4.05
N TYR A 85 0.74 -1.80 3.13
CA TYR A 85 -0.09 -2.15 1.98
C TYR A 85 0.36 -1.45 0.70
N CYS A 86 0.06 -2.08 -0.42
CA CYS A 86 0.19 -1.50 -1.74
C CYS A 86 -0.93 -2.03 -2.63
N THR A 87 -0.83 -1.88 -3.94
CA THR A 87 -1.87 -2.32 -4.87
C THR A 87 -2.03 -3.84 -4.89
N GLY A 88 -0.96 -4.60 -5.10
CA GLY A 88 -0.97 -6.05 -5.26
C GLY A 88 -0.12 -6.83 -4.24
N GLY A 89 0.55 -6.17 -3.31
CA GLY A 89 1.35 -6.79 -2.25
C GLY A 89 2.85 -6.93 -2.54
N ILE A 90 3.31 -6.77 -3.78
CA ILE A 90 4.71 -7.05 -4.17
C ILE A 90 5.71 -6.10 -3.50
N ARG A 91 5.41 -4.80 -3.44
CA ARG A 91 6.28 -3.80 -2.78
C ARG A 91 6.38 -4.08 -1.28
N CYS A 92 5.29 -4.52 -0.68
CA CYS A 92 5.24 -4.84 0.75
C CYS A 92 6.11 -6.03 1.13
N GLU A 93 6.28 -7.02 0.24
CA GLU A 93 7.21 -8.14 0.47
C GLU A 93 8.63 -7.63 0.74
N LYS A 94 9.13 -6.75 -0.11
CA LYS A 94 10.46 -6.16 0.05
C LYS A 94 10.54 -5.21 1.24
N THR A 95 9.56 -4.35 1.41
CA THR A 95 9.52 -3.37 2.51
C THR A 95 9.48 -4.06 3.86
N SER A 96 8.67 -5.11 4.01
CA SER A 96 8.57 -5.83 5.28
C SER A 96 9.88 -6.54 5.63
N ALA A 97 10.54 -7.17 4.66
CA ALA A 97 11.85 -7.78 4.87
C ALA A 97 12.92 -6.74 5.24
N TYR A 98 12.92 -5.59 4.58
CA TYR A 98 13.81 -4.47 4.88
C TYR A 98 13.60 -3.92 6.30
N LEU A 99 12.37 -3.68 6.71
CA LEU A 99 12.07 -3.21 8.07
C LEU A 99 12.46 -4.24 9.13
N LYS A 100 12.18 -5.53 8.90
CA LYS A 100 12.59 -6.60 9.83
C LYS A 100 14.11 -6.68 9.97
N HIS A 101 14.86 -6.51 8.88
CA HIS A 101 16.32 -6.42 8.93
C HIS A 101 16.81 -5.24 9.79
N HIS A 102 16.05 -4.13 9.84
CA HIS A 102 16.37 -2.95 10.64
C HIS A 102 15.78 -2.97 12.06
N GLY A 103 15.35 -4.12 12.56
CA GLY A 103 14.95 -4.31 13.96
C GLY A 103 13.47 -4.09 14.26
N PHE A 104 12.61 -3.96 13.25
CA PHE A 104 11.17 -3.92 13.44
C PHE A 104 10.64 -5.34 13.73
N GLU A 105 9.97 -5.51 14.87
CA GLU A 105 9.60 -6.84 15.37
C GLU A 105 8.24 -7.31 14.84
N ASP A 106 7.24 -6.42 14.80
CA ASP A 106 5.86 -6.75 14.42
C ASP A 106 5.47 -6.08 13.10
N VAL A 107 6.01 -6.58 12.00
CA VAL A 107 5.74 -6.10 10.65
C VAL A 107 4.72 -7.03 9.98
N ASN A 108 3.63 -6.44 9.50
CA ASN A 108 2.53 -7.14 8.84
C ASN A 108 2.24 -6.48 7.50
N GLN A 109 1.65 -7.24 6.59
CA GLN A 109 1.29 -6.73 5.27
C GLN A 109 -0.08 -7.25 4.83
N LEU A 110 -0.78 -6.44 4.05
CA LEU A 110 -2.08 -6.81 3.49
C LEU A 110 -1.90 -7.85 2.39
N HIS A 111 -2.38 -9.06 2.62
CA HIS A 111 -2.30 -10.15 1.65
C HIS A 111 -2.98 -9.76 0.33
N GLY A 112 -2.26 -9.88 -0.77
CA GLY A 112 -2.77 -9.51 -2.09
C GLY A 112 -3.05 -8.04 -2.31
N GLY A 113 -2.69 -7.17 -1.36
CA GLY A 113 -2.87 -5.73 -1.44
C GLY A 113 -4.34 -5.29 -1.44
N ILE A 114 -4.57 -4.05 -1.90
CA ILE A 114 -5.93 -3.47 -1.94
C ILE A 114 -6.85 -4.26 -2.89
N ILE A 115 -6.31 -4.84 -3.95
CA ILE A 115 -7.09 -5.66 -4.89
C ILE A 115 -7.78 -6.80 -4.17
N ASP A 116 -7.04 -7.56 -3.39
CA ASP A 116 -7.59 -8.70 -2.66
C ASP A 116 -8.47 -8.26 -1.48
N TYR A 117 -8.13 -7.16 -0.83
CA TYR A 117 -8.97 -6.55 0.19
C TYR A 117 -10.36 -6.22 -0.36
N ALA A 118 -10.44 -5.55 -1.51
CA ALA A 118 -11.71 -5.23 -2.16
C ALA A 118 -12.50 -6.49 -2.57
N ARG A 119 -11.80 -7.53 -3.05
CA ARG A 119 -12.40 -8.83 -3.36
C ARG A 119 -13.04 -9.45 -2.11
N GLN A 120 -12.32 -9.50 -1.00
CA GLN A 120 -12.81 -10.05 0.26
C GLN A 120 -14.02 -9.27 0.81
N LEU A 121 -14.04 -7.94 0.68
CA LEU A 121 -15.21 -7.12 1.05
C LEU A 121 -16.43 -7.42 0.18
N ASN A 122 -16.23 -7.69 -1.11
CA ASN A 122 -17.31 -8.07 -2.01
C ASN A 122 -17.89 -9.45 -1.70
N GLU A 123 -17.05 -10.39 -1.29
CA GLU A 123 -17.45 -11.74 -0.90
C GLU A 123 -18.12 -11.77 0.50
N ASN A 124 -17.67 -10.90 1.40
CA ASN A 124 -18.18 -10.82 2.77
C ASN A 124 -18.70 -9.42 3.09
N LYS A 125 -19.99 -9.21 2.88
CA LYS A 125 -20.67 -7.92 3.10
C LYS A 125 -20.73 -7.47 4.57
N GLU A 126 -20.43 -8.35 5.50
CA GLU A 126 -20.38 -8.01 6.93
C GLU A 126 -19.06 -7.30 7.31
N LEU A 127 -18.02 -7.42 6.51
CA LEU A 127 -16.76 -6.73 6.76
C LEU A 127 -16.89 -5.23 6.45
N PRO A 128 -16.60 -4.36 7.42
CA PRO A 128 -16.62 -2.91 7.18
C PRO A 128 -15.48 -2.49 6.26
N ASN A 129 -15.77 -1.58 5.36
CA ASN A 129 -14.75 -0.98 4.50
C ASN A 129 -14.03 0.14 5.27
N LYS A 130 -12.75 -0.09 5.58
CA LYS A 130 -11.88 0.90 6.24
C LYS A 130 -11.09 1.77 5.27
N PHE A 131 -11.15 1.48 3.98
CA PHE A 131 -10.50 2.28 2.94
C PHE A 131 -11.31 3.55 2.66
N LYS A 132 -10.65 4.69 2.66
CA LYS A 132 -11.26 6.00 2.39
C LYS A 132 -10.91 6.48 0.98
N GLY A 133 -11.90 7.04 0.30
CA GLY A 133 -11.74 7.55 -1.06
C GLY A 133 -11.96 6.51 -2.15
N LYS A 134 -11.43 6.76 -3.33
CA LYS A 134 -11.56 5.90 -4.50
C LYS A 134 -10.32 5.05 -4.69
N ASN A 135 -10.53 3.80 -5.07
CA ASN A 135 -9.42 2.90 -5.41
C ASN A 135 -9.28 2.83 -6.94
N PHE A 136 -8.08 3.13 -7.43
CA PHE A 136 -7.75 3.04 -8.85
C PHE A 136 -7.97 1.63 -9.43
N VAL A 137 -7.88 0.61 -8.59
CA VAL A 137 -7.98 -0.80 -8.99
C VAL A 137 -9.41 -1.24 -9.27
N LEU A 138 -10.42 -0.65 -8.62
CA LEU A 138 -11.83 -0.93 -8.93
C LEU A 138 -12.19 -0.55 -10.38
N MET A 139 -11.34 0.25 -11.03
CA MET A 139 -11.51 0.65 -12.42
C MET A 139 -10.87 -0.30 -13.42
N SER A 140 -9.86 -1.09 -13.01
CA SER A 140 -9.21 -2.07 -13.87
C SER A 140 -9.96 -3.41 -13.94
N VAL A 141 -10.87 -3.68 -13.00
CA VAL A 141 -11.73 -4.87 -12.99
C VAL A 141 -12.97 -4.69 -13.88
N CYS A 142 -13.38 -3.45 -14.17
CA CYS A 142 -14.31 -3.18 -15.27
C CYS A 142 -13.55 -3.27 -16.59
N GLN A 143 -13.66 -4.41 -17.26
CA GLN A 143 -13.08 -4.74 -18.57
C GLN A 143 -13.58 -3.84 -19.72
N ASN A 144 -13.63 -2.54 -19.53
CA ASN A 144 -14.04 -1.64 -20.57
C ASN A 144 -13.04 -0.51 -20.75
N VAL A 145 -12.06 -0.74 -21.63
CA VAL A 145 -11.03 0.22 -22.05
C VAL A 145 -11.63 1.57 -22.48
N LEU A 146 -12.91 1.57 -22.91
CA LEU A 146 -13.63 2.79 -23.29
C LEU A 146 -14.02 3.62 -22.05
N ALA A 147 -14.42 3.00 -20.97
CA ALA A 147 -14.76 3.67 -19.71
C ALA A 147 -13.51 4.28 -19.05
N MET A 148 -12.36 3.64 -19.15
CA MET A 148 -11.08 4.20 -18.70
C MET A 148 -10.67 5.45 -19.48
N LYS A 149 -10.84 5.46 -20.79
CA LYS A 149 -10.55 6.65 -21.63
C LYS A 149 -11.47 7.82 -21.30
N LEU A 150 -12.76 7.56 -21.09
CA LEU A 150 -13.74 8.59 -20.72
C LEU A 150 -13.48 9.18 -19.33
N LEU A 151 -12.98 8.39 -18.40
CA LEU A 151 -12.72 8.87 -17.05
C LEU A 151 -11.40 9.65 -16.97
N VAL A 152 -10.37 9.28 -17.68
CA VAL A 152 -9.14 10.06 -17.80
C VAL A 152 -9.45 11.44 -18.42
N ILE A 153 -10.33 11.49 -19.40
CA ILE A 153 -10.80 12.75 -20.01
C ILE A 153 -11.61 13.57 -18.99
N ALA A 154 -12.48 12.94 -18.19
CA ALA A 154 -13.29 13.61 -17.19
C ALA A 154 -12.44 14.20 -16.05
N ILE A 155 -11.41 13.49 -15.59
CA ILE A 155 -10.47 13.97 -14.57
C ILE A 155 -9.65 15.14 -15.11
N SER A 156 -9.18 15.07 -16.36
CA SER A 156 -8.45 16.15 -17.02
C SER A 156 -9.29 17.41 -17.19
N VAL A 157 -10.58 17.27 -17.51
CA VAL A 157 -11.52 18.40 -17.64
C VAL A 157 -11.83 19.03 -16.29
N VAL A 158 -11.94 18.25 -15.21
CA VAL A 158 -12.18 18.78 -13.86
C VAL A 158 -10.95 19.50 -13.32
N GLN A 159 -9.75 18.98 -13.56
CA GLN A 159 -8.51 19.63 -13.16
C GLN A 159 -8.28 20.97 -13.87
N ASN A 160 -8.62 21.07 -15.15
CA ASN A 160 -8.53 22.34 -15.88
C ASN A 160 -9.59 23.38 -15.47
N ARG A 161 -10.69 22.98 -14.82
CA ARG A 161 -11.69 23.92 -14.29
C ARG A 161 -11.38 24.48 -12.90
N ILE A 162 -10.44 23.85 -12.18
CA ILE A 162 -10.01 24.32 -10.85
C ILE A 162 -8.85 25.33 -10.96
N LEU A 163 -8.18 25.38 -12.12
CA LEU A 163 -7.03 26.26 -12.39
C LEU A 163 -7.39 27.51 -13.20
N THR A 164 -8.65 27.76 -13.45
CA THR A 164 -9.20 29.02 -14.01
C THR A 164 -10.17 29.65 -13.03
#